data_5ad6b4a42cc1a4ef7b34176607da490e
#
_entry.id   5ad6b4a42cc1a4ef7b34176607da490e
#
_cell.length_a   1.000
_cell.length_b   1.000
_cell.length_c   1.000
_cell.angle_alpha   90.00
_cell.angle_beta   90.00
_cell.angle_gamma   90.00
#
_symmetry.space_group_name_H-M   'P 1'
#
loop_
_entity.id
_entity.type
_entity.pdbx_description
1 polymer ?
#
loop_
_entity_poly.entity_id
_entity_poly.type
_entity_poly.pdbx_seq_one_letter_code
_entity_poly.pdbx_strand_id
1 'polypeptide(L)'
;TRGFLMELADKAVREKVGRDFVEALGRQAKARERMILCNLRLALSIAKKHLWSGVPLDDLVQEANIGLMKAVERYDWRRGFRFSTYATWWIRQQVSRSIADTARVIRAPVHIQETARKVLRERESVEARLGRPETESETARRIGVPLAKTRMLLAMFEDVASLDEVEPDSGLSRVDGLVDDTASNPS
;
A
#
# COMPACT_ATOMS: atom_id res chain seq x y z
N THR A 1 -52.82 -35.72 15.96
CA THR A 1 -52.07 -36.38 14.84
C THR A 1 -51.74 -35.44 13.68
N ARG A 2 -52.66 -34.54 13.30
CA ARG A 2 -52.40 -33.61 12.16
C ARG A 2 -51.37 -32.50 12.49
N GLY A 3 -51.36 -32.00 13.74
CA GLY A 3 -50.38 -31.00 14.19
C GLY A 3 -48.95 -31.57 14.28
N PHE A 4 -48.76 -32.80 14.72
CA PHE A 4 -47.48 -33.46 14.81
C PHE A 4 -46.83 -33.71 13.43
N LEU A 5 -47.65 -34.06 12.42
CA LEU A 5 -47.17 -34.23 11.04
C LEU A 5 -46.76 -32.88 10.38
N MET A 6 -47.46 -31.79 10.70
CA MET A 6 -47.05 -30.44 10.25
C MET A 6 -45.75 -29.98 10.88
N GLU A 7 -45.56 -30.24 12.17
CA GLU A 7 -44.33 -29.87 12.90
C GLU A 7 -43.12 -30.65 12.40
N LEU A 8 -43.29 -31.96 12.08
CA LEU A 8 -42.23 -32.76 11.44
C LEU A 8 -41.91 -32.30 10.02
N ALA A 9 -42.90 -31.90 9.26
CA ALA A 9 -42.70 -31.35 7.90
C ALA A 9 -41.95 -30.02 7.95
N ASP A 10 -42.29 -29.11 8.85
CA ASP A 10 -41.58 -27.84 9.05
C ASP A 10 -40.15 -28.05 9.49
N LYS A 11 -39.88 -29.01 10.39
CA LYS A 11 -38.51 -29.36 10.82
C LYS A 11 -37.71 -29.92 9.67
N ALA A 12 -38.25 -30.83 8.87
CA ALA A 12 -37.56 -31.41 7.72
C ALA A 12 -37.26 -30.34 6.63
N VAL A 13 -38.17 -29.38 6.41
CA VAL A 13 -37.93 -28.25 5.52
C VAL A 13 -36.82 -27.36 6.02
N ARG A 14 -36.80 -27.00 7.29
CA ARG A 14 -35.73 -26.19 7.90
C ARG A 14 -34.35 -26.86 7.81
N GLU A 15 -34.28 -28.17 8.07
CA GLU A 15 -33.07 -28.96 7.95
C GLU A 15 -32.55 -29.04 6.49
N LYS A 16 -33.46 -29.20 5.52
CA LYS A 16 -33.16 -29.20 4.09
C LYS A 16 -32.61 -27.84 3.63
N VAL A 17 -33.32 -26.76 3.99
CA VAL A 17 -32.92 -25.38 3.68
C VAL A 17 -31.53 -25.07 4.29
N GLY A 18 -31.29 -25.52 5.53
CA GLY A 18 -30.01 -25.38 6.19
C GLY A 18 -28.88 -26.10 5.43
N ARG A 19 -29.10 -27.34 4.99
CA ARG A 19 -28.12 -28.10 4.19
C ARG A 19 -27.84 -27.44 2.81
N ASP A 20 -28.90 -27.06 2.11
CA ASP A 20 -28.80 -26.41 0.80
C ASP A 20 -28.02 -25.08 0.91
N PHE A 21 -28.23 -24.33 2.00
CA PHE A 21 -27.52 -23.09 2.29
C PHE A 21 -26.03 -23.33 2.55
N VAL A 22 -25.66 -24.31 3.39
CA VAL A 22 -24.27 -24.68 3.68
C VAL A 22 -23.57 -25.13 2.39
N GLU A 23 -24.23 -25.91 1.56
CA GLU A 23 -23.68 -26.37 0.27
C GLU A 23 -23.47 -25.18 -0.70
N ALA A 24 -24.41 -24.24 -0.75
CA ALA A 24 -24.27 -23.03 -1.57
C ALA A 24 -23.10 -22.16 -1.10
N LEU A 25 -22.89 -21.99 0.21
CA LEU A 25 -21.72 -21.30 0.77
C LEU A 25 -20.43 -22.02 0.41
N GLY A 26 -20.40 -23.35 0.49
CA GLY A 26 -19.23 -24.15 0.11
C GLY A 26 -18.88 -24.00 -1.39
N ARG A 27 -19.89 -24.00 -2.27
CA ARG A 27 -19.71 -23.74 -3.71
C ARG A 27 -19.19 -22.34 -3.98
N GLN A 28 -19.70 -21.34 -3.26
CA GLN A 28 -19.25 -19.95 -3.37
C GLN A 28 -17.79 -19.79 -2.93
N ALA A 29 -17.40 -20.39 -1.80
CA ALA A 29 -16.04 -20.36 -1.30
C ALA A 29 -15.06 -20.98 -2.31
N LYS A 30 -15.36 -22.17 -2.84
CA LYS A 30 -14.54 -22.83 -3.88
C LYS A 30 -14.43 -22.01 -5.17
N ALA A 31 -15.49 -21.36 -5.59
CA ALA A 31 -15.48 -20.50 -6.77
C ALA A 31 -14.58 -19.27 -6.57
N ARG A 32 -14.64 -18.63 -5.39
CA ARG A 32 -13.76 -17.51 -5.01
C ARG A 32 -12.31 -17.94 -4.98
N GLU A 33 -11.98 -19.02 -4.32
CA GLU A 33 -10.63 -19.57 -4.25
C GLU A 33 -10.07 -19.82 -5.65
N ARG A 34 -10.82 -20.53 -6.51
CA ARG A 34 -10.42 -20.77 -7.89
C ARG A 34 -10.18 -19.47 -8.66
N MET A 35 -11.03 -18.47 -8.48
CA MET A 35 -10.89 -17.17 -9.14
C MET A 35 -9.62 -16.44 -8.67
N ILE A 36 -9.26 -16.52 -7.38
CA ILE A 36 -8.00 -15.98 -6.86
C ILE A 36 -6.81 -16.72 -7.47
N LEU A 37 -6.78 -18.05 -7.37
CA LEU A 37 -5.65 -18.87 -7.83
C LEU A 37 -5.36 -18.67 -9.33
N CYS A 38 -6.39 -18.62 -10.18
CA CYS A 38 -6.22 -18.38 -11.61
C CYS A 38 -5.68 -16.98 -11.96
N ASN A 39 -5.73 -16.01 -11.02
CA ASN A 39 -5.31 -14.62 -11.26
C ASN A 39 -4.09 -14.18 -10.45
N LEU A 40 -3.38 -15.08 -9.73
CA LEU A 40 -2.16 -14.75 -8.98
C LEU A 40 -1.07 -14.14 -9.85
N ARG A 41 -0.95 -14.59 -11.12
CA ARG A 41 0.01 -14.03 -12.09
C ARG A 41 -0.26 -12.54 -12.37
N LEU A 42 -1.53 -12.12 -12.38
CA LEU A 42 -1.89 -10.70 -12.52
C LEU A 42 -1.40 -9.90 -11.32
N ALA A 43 -1.67 -10.38 -10.09
CA ALA A 43 -1.19 -9.74 -8.86
C ALA A 43 0.34 -9.59 -8.85
N LEU A 44 1.07 -10.68 -9.14
CA LEU A 44 2.52 -10.68 -9.24
C LEU A 44 3.05 -9.69 -10.28
N SER A 45 2.40 -9.61 -11.46
CA SER A 45 2.83 -8.68 -12.52
C SER A 45 2.70 -7.21 -12.13
N ILE A 46 1.73 -6.90 -11.27
CA ILE A 46 1.52 -5.54 -10.75
C ILE A 46 2.51 -5.25 -9.61
N ALA A 47 2.71 -6.20 -8.67
CA ALA A 47 3.68 -6.08 -7.58
C ALA A 47 5.09 -5.78 -8.10
N LYS A 48 5.55 -6.51 -9.13
CA LYS A 48 6.87 -6.30 -9.76
C LYS A 48 7.09 -4.87 -10.28
N LYS A 49 6.04 -4.14 -10.66
CA LYS A 49 6.16 -2.75 -11.13
C LYS A 49 6.46 -1.76 -10.00
N HIS A 50 6.38 -2.21 -8.76
CA HIS A 50 6.60 -1.39 -7.57
C HIS A 50 7.90 -1.70 -6.82
N LEU A 51 8.82 -2.49 -7.41
CA LEU A 51 10.13 -2.83 -6.82
C LEU A 51 10.99 -1.60 -6.49
N TRP A 52 10.79 -0.50 -7.21
CA TRP A 52 11.47 0.77 -6.95
C TRP A 52 11.15 1.38 -5.57
N SER A 53 10.13 0.87 -4.86
CA SER A 53 9.69 1.43 -3.57
C SER A 53 10.59 1.06 -2.38
N GLY A 54 11.58 0.17 -2.55
CA GLY A 54 12.42 -0.34 -1.47
C GLY A 54 11.73 -1.38 -0.57
N VAL A 55 10.42 -1.63 -0.76
CA VAL A 55 9.70 -2.68 -0.03
C VAL A 55 10.04 -4.05 -0.61
N PRO A 56 10.29 -5.09 0.22
CA PRO A 56 10.56 -6.44 -0.24
C PRO A 56 9.48 -6.96 -1.20
N LEU A 57 9.90 -7.71 -2.25
CA LEU A 57 8.96 -8.23 -3.25
C LEU A 57 7.88 -9.11 -2.62
N ASP A 58 8.23 -9.90 -1.62
CA ASP A 58 7.30 -10.81 -0.95
C ASP A 58 6.16 -10.02 -0.28
N ASP A 59 6.46 -8.91 0.38
CA ASP A 59 5.47 -8.04 1.00
C ASP A 59 4.58 -7.38 -0.06
N LEU A 60 5.18 -6.89 -1.17
CA LEU A 60 4.43 -6.32 -2.29
C LEU A 60 3.48 -7.36 -2.92
N VAL A 61 3.91 -8.62 -3.02
CA VAL A 61 3.09 -9.72 -3.54
C VAL A 61 1.95 -10.05 -2.59
N GLN A 62 2.18 -10.08 -1.27
CA GLN A 62 1.10 -10.31 -0.30
C GLN A 62 0.05 -9.19 -0.35
N GLU A 63 0.49 -7.95 -0.41
CA GLU A 63 -0.42 -6.80 -0.55
C GLU A 63 -1.19 -6.83 -1.88
N ALA A 64 -0.54 -7.25 -2.97
CA ALA A 64 -1.21 -7.44 -4.25
C ALA A 64 -2.26 -8.55 -4.19
N ASN A 65 -1.98 -9.65 -3.48
CA ASN A 65 -2.93 -10.74 -3.25
C ASN A 65 -4.12 -10.29 -2.39
N ILE A 66 -3.91 -9.47 -1.37
CA ILE A 66 -4.99 -8.87 -0.58
C ILE A 66 -5.87 -7.98 -1.47
N GLY A 67 -5.27 -7.18 -2.36
CA GLY A 67 -6.00 -6.39 -3.35
C GLY A 67 -6.81 -7.24 -4.32
N LEU A 68 -6.25 -8.36 -4.77
CA LEU A 68 -6.93 -9.34 -5.63
C LEU A 68 -8.12 -9.97 -4.92
N MET A 69 -7.98 -10.38 -3.65
CA MET A 69 -9.09 -10.94 -2.85
C MET A 69 -10.24 -9.94 -2.72
N LYS A 70 -9.94 -8.67 -2.40
CA LYS A 70 -10.94 -7.59 -2.36
C LYS A 70 -11.64 -7.40 -3.71
N ALA A 71 -10.91 -7.53 -4.82
CA ALA A 71 -11.49 -7.44 -6.15
C ALA A 71 -12.45 -8.59 -6.43
N VAL A 72 -12.08 -9.84 -6.06
CA VAL A 72 -12.94 -11.03 -6.25
C VAL A 72 -14.24 -10.91 -5.46
N GLU A 73 -14.18 -10.38 -4.23
CA GLU A 73 -15.37 -10.19 -3.38
C GLU A 73 -16.39 -9.19 -3.94
N ARG A 74 -15.88 -8.15 -4.63
CA ARG A 74 -16.70 -7.01 -5.10
C ARG A 74 -16.98 -7.03 -6.58
N TYR A 75 -16.46 -8.02 -7.32
CA TYR A 75 -16.64 -8.10 -8.75
C TYR A 75 -18.08 -8.48 -9.14
N ASP A 76 -18.70 -7.65 -9.97
CA ASP A 76 -20.01 -7.92 -10.56
C ASP A 76 -19.88 -8.15 -12.08
N TRP A 77 -19.97 -9.41 -12.49
CA TRP A 77 -19.87 -9.84 -13.86
C TRP A 77 -21.00 -9.29 -14.76
N ARG A 78 -22.15 -8.91 -14.17
CA ARG A 78 -23.30 -8.36 -14.90
C ARG A 78 -22.99 -7.02 -15.55
N ARG A 79 -21.97 -6.30 -15.07
CA ARG A 79 -21.53 -5.02 -15.64
C ARG A 79 -20.78 -5.16 -16.97
N GLY A 80 -20.48 -6.36 -17.45
CA GLY A 80 -19.88 -6.64 -18.76
C GLY A 80 -18.39 -6.32 -18.87
N PHE A 81 -17.72 -5.80 -17.82
CA PHE A 81 -16.29 -5.54 -17.85
C PHE A 81 -15.48 -6.80 -17.53
N ARG A 82 -14.28 -6.91 -18.12
CA ARG A 82 -13.36 -8.01 -17.80
C ARG A 82 -12.87 -7.89 -16.37
N PHE A 83 -12.77 -9.03 -15.67
CA PHE A 83 -12.28 -9.08 -14.29
C PHE A 83 -10.90 -8.42 -14.13
N SER A 84 -9.96 -8.68 -15.07
CA SER A 84 -8.61 -8.10 -15.01
C SER A 84 -8.62 -6.57 -14.98
N THR A 85 -9.51 -5.91 -15.69
CA THR A 85 -9.65 -4.45 -15.69
C THR A 85 -10.05 -3.94 -14.31
N TYR A 86 -11.01 -4.58 -13.68
CA TYR A 86 -11.48 -4.24 -12.34
C TYR A 86 -10.44 -4.57 -11.26
N ALA A 87 -9.87 -5.77 -11.30
CA ALA A 87 -8.88 -6.24 -10.33
C ALA A 87 -7.61 -5.41 -10.33
N THR A 88 -7.14 -4.96 -11.51
CA THR A 88 -5.93 -4.13 -11.62
C THR A 88 -6.03 -2.86 -10.77
N TRP A 89 -7.20 -2.24 -10.71
CA TRP A 89 -7.41 -1.05 -9.88
C TRP A 89 -7.27 -1.35 -8.38
N TRP A 90 -7.93 -2.42 -7.90
CA TRP A 90 -7.89 -2.82 -6.50
C TRP A 90 -6.50 -3.26 -6.04
N ILE A 91 -5.80 -4.03 -6.89
CA ILE A 91 -4.45 -4.49 -6.61
C ILE A 91 -3.50 -3.28 -6.53
N ARG A 92 -3.56 -2.37 -7.51
CA ARG A 92 -2.71 -1.17 -7.52
C ARG A 92 -2.99 -0.27 -6.32
N GLN A 93 -4.25 -0.07 -5.98
CA GLN A 93 -4.66 0.73 -4.83
C GLN A 93 -4.12 0.13 -3.51
N GLN A 94 -4.23 -1.19 -3.34
CA GLN A 94 -3.75 -1.87 -2.14
C GLN A 94 -2.22 -1.77 -2.01
N VAL A 95 -1.48 -2.07 -3.07
CA VAL A 95 -0.01 -1.98 -3.11
C VAL A 95 0.46 -0.54 -2.85
N SER A 96 -0.13 0.45 -3.52
CA SER A 96 0.24 1.86 -3.31
C SER A 96 0.00 2.33 -1.88
N ARG A 97 -1.08 1.87 -1.26
CA ARG A 97 -1.39 2.18 0.14
C ARG A 97 -0.40 1.52 1.09
N SER A 98 -0.07 0.25 0.88
CA SER A 98 0.92 -0.45 1.68
C SER A 98 2.30 0.23 1.59
N ILE A 99 2.75 0.59 0.38
CA ILE A 99 4.00 1.35 0.20
C ILE A 99 3.98 2.65 1.01
N ALA A 100 2.87 3.39 0.98
CA ALA A 100 2.76 4.63 1.74
C ALA A 100 2.82 4.40 3.26
N ASP A 101 2.35 3.25 3.74
CA ASP A 101 2.32 2.91 5.16
C ASP A 101 3.64 2.29 5.67
N THR A 102 4.41 1.57 4.83
CA THR A 102 5.54 0.74 5.27
C THR A 102 6.91 1.09 4.66
N ALA A 103 6.95 1.79 3.50
CA ALA A 103 8.22 2.04 2.80
C ALA A 103 9.18 2.97 3.54
N ARG A 104 8.74 3.68 4.58
CA ARG A 104 9.55 4.67 5.30
C ARG A 104 9.76 4.27 6.74
N VAL A 105 10.99 4.46 7.25
CA VAL A 105 11.34 4.28 8.66
C VAL A 105 10.50 5.21 9.54
N ILE A 106 10.38 6.48 9.15
CA ILE A 106 9.48 7.44 9.81
C ILE A 106 8.19 7.50 9.01
N ARG A 107 7.13 6.93 9.57
CA ARG A 107 5.81 6.92 8.93
C ARG A 107 5.23 8.33 8.80
N ALA A 108 4.78 8.67 7.61
CA ALA A 108 4.06 9.92 7.35
C ALA A 108 2.62 9.63 6.86
N PRO A 109 1.64 10.49 7.20
CA PRO A 109 0.28 10.37 6.70
C PRO A 109 0.21 10.36 5.17
N VAL A 110 -0.68 9.54 4.58
CA VAL A 110 -0.80 9.36 3.13
C VAL A 110 -1.01 10.67 2.38
N HIS A 111 -1.89 11.54 2.89
CA HIS A 111 -2.19 12.84 2.25
C HIS A 111 -0.98 13.79 2.21
N ILE A 112 -0.09 13.71 3.21
CA ILE A 112 1.16 14.49 3.22
C ILE A 112 2.13 13.92 2.18
N GLN A 113 2.26 12.58 2.10
CA GLN A 113 3.09 11.92 1.09
C GLN A 113 2.61 12.21 -0.33
N GLU A 114 1.30 12.21 -0.58
CA GLU A 114 0.73 12.57 -1.89
C GLU A 114 1.06 14.01 -2.27
N THR A 115 0.91 14.93 -1.31
CA THR A 115 1.25 16.34 -1.51
C THR A 115 2.74 16.50 -1.80
N ALA A 116 3.60 15.85 -1.02
CA ALA A 116 5.05 15.90 -1.20
C ALA A 116 5.48 15.33 -2.56
N ARG A 117 4.91 14.18 -3.00
CA ARG A 117 5.16 13.60 -4.33
C ARG A 117 4.69 14.53 -5.47
N LYS A 118 3.60 15.26 -5.27
CA LYS A 118 3.14 16.24 -6.27
C LYS A 118 4.13 17.38 -6.37
N VAL A 119 4.57 17.94 -5.25
CA VAL A 119 5.56 19.01 -5.18
C VAL A 119 6.86 18.59 -5.87
N LEU A 120 7.36 17.39 -5.58
CA LEU A 120 8.59 16.86 -6.16
C LEU A 120 8.49 16.74 -7.69
N ARG A 121 7.43 16.11 -8.20
CA ARG A 121 7.20 15.97 -9.66
C ARG A 121 7.09 17.30 -10.38
N GLU A 122 6.42 18.27 -9.78
CA GLU A 122 6.32 19.61 -10.34
C GLU A 122 7.67 20.31 -10.35
N ARG A 123 8.48 20.14 -9.30
CA ARG A 123 9.85 20.66 -9.21
C ARG A 123 10.73 20.06 -10.32
N GLU A 124 10.78 18.74 -10.45
CA GLU A 124 11.53 18.03 -11.49
C GLU A 124 11.14 18.51 -12.91
N SER A 125 9.84 18.69 -13.15
CA SER A 125 9.36 19.20 -14.45
C SER A 125 9.83 20.63 -14.73
N VAL A 126 9.96 21.49 -13.73
CA VAL A 126 10.47 22.86 -13.86
C VAL A 126 11.98 22.85 -14.05
N GLU A 127 12.70 22.06 -13.27
CA GLU A 127 14.15 21.89 -13.37
C GLU A 127 14.55 21.40 -14.76
N ALA A 128 13.81 20.43 -15.32
CA ALA A 128 14.02 19.96 -16.70
C ALA A 128 13.83 21.06 -17.77
N ARG A 129 12.96 22.05 -17.51
CA ARG A 129 12.76 23.19 -18.43
C ARG A 129 13.78 24.31 -18.23
N LEU A 130 14.21 24.54 -16.98
CA LEU A 130 15.15 25.62 -16.65
C LEU A 130 16.61 25.22 -16.90
N GLY A 131 16.92 23.92 -16.97
CA GLY A 131 18.29 23.38 -17.05
C GLY A 131 19.12 23.59 -15.78
N ARG A 132 18.49 23.99 -14.68
CA ARG A 132 19.12 24.15 -13.36
C ARG A 132 18.19 23.68 -12.23
N PRO A 133 18.74 23.30 -11.08
CA PRO A 133 17.91 22.98 -9.90
C PRO A 133 17.11 24.21 -9.43
N GLU A 134 15.84 23.99 -9.09
CA GLU A 134 14.96 25.00 -8.51
C GLU A 134 15.27 25.15 -7.02
N THR A 135 15.39 26.36 -6.52
CA THR A 135 15.58 26.59 -5.08
C THR A 135 14.27 26.37 -4.30
N GLU A 136 14.39 26.02 -3.02
CA GLU A 136 13.19 25.82 -2.14
C GLU A 136 12.29 27.05 -2.09
N SER A 137 12.87 28.25 -2.13
CA SER A 137 12.12 29.51 -2.11
C SER A 137 11.37 29.76 -3.42
N GLU A 138 11.94 29.37 -4.56
CA GLU A 138 11.28 29.44 -5.86
C GLU A 138 10.11 28.44 -5.91
N THR A 139 10.34 27.20 -5.47
CA THR A 139 9.30 26.17 -5.33
C THR A 139 8.16 26.63 -4.44
N ALA A 140 8.48 27.20 -3.26
CA ALA A 140 7.50 27.70 -2.29
C ALA A 140 6.60 28.80 -2.89
N ARG A 141 7.21 29.77 -3.59
CA ARG A 141 6.47 30.85 -4.27
C ARG A 141 5.58 30.33 -5.37
N ARG A 142 6.07 29.41 -6.19
CA ARG A 142 5.35 28.86 -7.34
C ARG A 142 4.12 28.06 -6.91
N ILE A 143 4.25 27.26 -5.82
CA ILE A 143 3.16 26.40 -5.32
C ILE A 143 2.22 27.19 -4.39
N GLY A 144 2.63 28.38 -3.91
CA GLY A 144 1.84 29.16 -2.95
C GLY A 144 1.81 28.57 -1.54
N VAL A 145 2.87 27.85 -1.14
CA VAL A 145 3.00 27.19 0.17
C VAL A 145 4.11 27.88 0.97
N PRO A 146 3.94 28.06 2.30
CA PRO A 146 4.99 28.61 3.15
C PRO A 146 6.32 27.85 3.03
N LEU A 147 7.46 28.56 3.01
CA LEU A 147 8.79 27.98 2.85
C LEU A 147 9.08 26.86 3.86
N ALA A 148 8.70 27.05 5.12
CA ALA A 148 8.88 26.03 6.16
C ALA A 148 8.15 24.72 5.82
N LYS A 149 6.93 24.79 5.29
CA LYS A 149 6.16 23.63 4.87
C LYS A 149 6.76 23.00 3.61
N THR A 150 7.26 23.81 2.67
CA THR A 150 7.93 23.30 1.47
C THR A 150 9.20 22.54 1.83
N ARG A 151 10.03 23.03 2.74
CA ARG A 151 11.20 22.33 3.29
C ARG A 151 10.81 20.97 3.91
N MET A 152 9.80 20.99 4.78
CA MET A 152 9.30 19.75 5.39
C MET A 152 8.86 18.73 4.35
N LEU A 153 8.17 19.15 3.29
CA LEU A 153 7.71 18.26 2.22
C LEU A 153 8.86 17.69 1.39
N LEU A 154 9.91 18.48 1.13
CA LEU A 154 11.10 18.05 0.38
C LEU A 154 11.96 17.11 1.23
N ALA A 155 12.21 17.44 2.50
CA ALA A 155 12.96 16.59 3.44
C ALA A 155 12.32 15.20 3.62
N MET A 156 11.04 15.02 3.36
CA MET A 156 10.40 13.70 3.36
C MET A 156 10.96 12.75 2.30
N PHE A 157 11.65 13.24 1.28
CA PHE A 157 12.26 12.42 0.22
C PHE A 157 13.77 12.22 0.42
N GLU A 158 14.36 12.84 1.43
CA GLU A 158 15.74 12.58 1.81
C GLU A 158 15.85 11.17 2.39
N ASP A 159 16.90 10.45 1.98
CA ASP A 159 17.15 9.11 2.46
C ASP A 159 17.67 9.18 3.91
N VAL A 160 17.20 8.23 4.73
CA VAL A 160 17.67 8.07 6.10
C VAL A 160 19.04 7.37 6.04
N ALA A 161 20.06 8.00 6.56
CA ALA A 161 21.40 7.41 6.65
C ALA A 161 21.46 6.38 7.80
N SER A 162 22.19 5.27 7.59
CA SER A 162 22.46 4.31 8.65
C SER A 162 23.50 4.86 9.62
N LEU A 163 23.26 4.73 10.92
CA LEU A 163 24.24 5.07 11.94
C LEU A 163 25.46 4.12 11.95
N ASP A 164 25.25 2.88 11.48
CA ASP A 164 26.32 1.87 11.38
C ASP A 164 27.16 2.02 10.11
N GLU A 165 26.81 2.97 9.23
CA GLU A 165 27.58 3.25 8.02
C GLU A 165 28.96 3.79 8.39
N VAL A 166 30.00 3.08 7.93
CA VAL A 166 31.38 3.46 8.17
C VAL A 166 31.81 4.48 7.12
N GLU A 167 32.33 5.61 7.58
CA GLU A 167 32.85 6.65 6.71
C GLU A 167 34.16 6.20 6.05
N PRO A 168 34.29 6.23 4.70
CA PRO A 168 35.48 5.68 4.01
C PRO A 168 36.80 6.33 4.43
N ASP A 169 36.78 7.61 4.78
CA ASP A 169 37.96 8.40 5.09
C ASP A 169 38.44 8.26 6.55
N SER A 170 37.50 8.11 7.49
CA SER A 170 37.80 8.04 8.94
C SER A 170 37.84 6.63 9.48
N GLY A 171 37.21 5.66 8.81
CA GLY A 171 37.05 4.30 9.30
C GLY A 171 36.13 4.18 10.54
N LEU A 172 35.53 5.28 10.96
CA LEU A 172 34.60 5.35 12.10
C LEU A 172 33.13 5.21 11.60
N SER A 173 32.30 4.62 12.42
CA SER A 173 30.86 4.61 12.14
C SER A 173 30.28 6.00 12.46
N ARG A 174 29.14 6.34 11.81
CA ARG A 174 28.46 7.61 12.10
C ARG A 174 28.00 7.71 13.56
N VAL A 175 27.73 6.58 14.22
CA VAL A 175 27.35 6.56 15.63
C VAL A 175 28.50 7.00 16.54
N ASP A 176 29.76 6.71 16.16
CA ASP A 176 30.95 7.09 16.95
C ASP A 176 31.17 8.61 16.96
N GLY A 177 30.65 9.32 15.96
CA GLY A 177 30.69 10.79 15.86
C GLY A 177 29.56 11.52 16.57
N LEU A 178 28.54 10.80 17.12
CA LEU A 178 27.44 11.43 17.83
C LEU A 178 27.85 11.77 19.27
N VAL A 179 27.70 13.04 19.60
CA VAL A 179 27.95 13.54 20.96
C VAL A 179 26.65 13.63 21.71
N ASP A 180 26.59 13.15 22.94
CA ASP A 180 25.46 13.35 23.84
C ASP A 180 25.55 14.74 24.50
N ASP A 181 24.84 15.70 23.95
CA ASP A 181 24.78 17.08 24.48
C ASP A 181 24.06 17.17 25.84
N THR A 182 23.38 16.10 26.27
CA THR A 182 22.63 16.07 27.54
C THR A 182 23.41 15.43 28.68
N ALA A 183 24.51 14.75 28.37
CA ALA A 183 25.38 14.15 29.38
C ALA A 183 26.09 15.28 30.18
N SER A 184 25.69 15.47 31.44
CA SER A 184 26.43 16.33 32.36
C SER A 184 27.81 15.75 32.56
N ASN A 185 28.86 16.49 32.18
CA ASN A 185 30.25 16.13 32.48
C ASN A 185 30.37 15.87 33.98
N PRO A 186 30.78 14.68 34.41
CA PRO A 186 31.11 14.46 35.83
C PRO A 186 32.37 15.26 36.12
N SER A 187 32.22 16.35 36.87
CA SER A 187 33.30 17.14 37.44
C SER A 187 33.99 16.41 38.59
#